data_253e1b264a7918312ec140086deedcfb
#
_entry.id   253e1b264a7918312ec140086deedcfb
#
_cell.length_a   1.000
_cell.length_b   1.000
_cell.length_c   1.000
_cell.angle_alpha   90.00
_cell.angle_beta   90.00
_cell.angle_gamma   90.00
#
_symmetry.space_group_name_H-M   'P 1'
#
loop_
_entity.id
_entity.type
_entity.pdbx_description
1 polymer ?
#
loop_
_entity_poly.entity_id
_entity_poly.type
_entity_poly.pdbx_seq_one_letter_code
_entity_poly.pdbx_strand_id
1 'polypeptide(L)'
;EADFCLLATPVASLERQLAAVWAALPARALVTDVGSTKRRIVATAEGLAAGRPLAFVGGHPMAGSERAGFAEARADLFEGATVILTPTERTPPDAVTRVRSFWEAVGGRVTVLDPTTHDRAVAAVSHLPHLVADALMDAVLRMDPAFLDVAARGFRDTTRIAAASPEIWREIFLDN
;
A
#
# COMPACT_ATOMS: atom_id res chain seq x y z
N GLU A 1 -19.61 -16.33 -9.10
CA GLU A 1 -18.15 -16.51 -9.15
C GLU A 1 -17.51 -15.16 -9.39
N ALA A 2 -16.48 -14.79 -8.56
CA ALA A 2 -15.75 -13.55 -8.72
C ALA A 2 -14.75 -13.68 -9.87
N ASP A 3 -14.66 -12.67 -10.73
CA ASP A 3 -13.68 -12.55 -11.82
C ASP A 3 -12.67 -11.43 -11.59
N PHE A 4 -12.85 -10.67 -10.49
CA PHE A 4 -11.94 -9.64 -10.00
C PHE A 4 -11.86 -9.73 -8.47
N CYS A 5 -10.63 -9.77 -7.93
CA CYS A 5 -10.37 -9.84 -6.50
C CYS A 5 -9.40 -8.73 -6.08
N LEU A 6 -9.83 -7.86 -5.15
CA LEU A 6 -9.00 -6.83 -4.54
C LEU A 6 -8.61 -7.27 -3.12
N LEU A 7 -7.32 -7.41 -2.85
CA LEU A 7 -6.78 -7.66 -1.52
C LEU A 7 -6.54 -6.34 -0.80
N ALA A 8 -7.36 -6.05 0.20
CA ALA A 8 -7.32 -4.80 0.97
C ALA A 8 -7.06 -5.07 2.46
N THR A 9 -5.97 -5.74 2.76
CA THR A 9 -5.58 -6.15 4.11
C THR A 9 -4.17 -5.69 4.43
N PRO A 10 -3.76 -5.69 5.72
CA PRO A 10 -2.42 -5.32 6.12
C PRO A 10 -1.33 -6.12 5.39
N VAL A 11 -0.17 -5.48 5.17
CA VAL A 11 0.94 -6.02 4.37
C VAL A 11 1.36 -7.41 4.84
N ALA A 12 1.49 -7.62 6.15
CA ALA A 12 1.91 -8.90 6.72
C ALA A 12 0.95 -10.07 6.41
N SER A 13 -0.29 -9.81 6.02
CA SER A 13 -1.27 -10.85 5.70
C SER A 13 -1.45 -11.11 4.21
N LEU A 14 -0.98 -10.19 3.35
CA LEU A 14 -1.25 -10.20 1.91
C LEU A 14 -0.79 -11.48 1.22
N GLU A 15 0.44 -11.94 1.46
CA GLU A 15 0.99 -13.14 0.80
C GLU A 15 0.16 -14.39 1.12
N ARG A 16 -0.21 -14.56 2.40
CA ARG A 16 -1.05 -15.68 2.83
C ARG A 16 -2.45 -15.62 2.22
N GLN A 17 -3.04 -14.44 2.17
CA GLN A 17 -4.37 -14.26 1.58
C GLN A 17 -4.34 -14.44 0.07
N LEU A 18 -3.29 -13.93 -0.60
CA LEU A 18 -3.09 -14.16 -2.02
C LEU A 18 -3.06 -15.66 -2.33
N ALA A 19 -2.29 -16.45 -1.58
CA ALA A 19 -2.22 -17.90 -1.79
C ALA A 19 -3.59 -18.58 -1.61
N ALA A 20 -4.35 -18.17 -0.59
CA ALA A 20 -5.68 -18.71 -0.33
C ALA A 20 -6.68 -18.38 -1.46
N VAL A 21 -6.76 -17.12 -1.89
CA VAL A 21 -7.66 -16.72 -2.98
C VAL A 21 -7.21 -17.29 -4.31
N TRP A 22 -5.90 -17.45 -4.53
CA TRP A 22 -5.33 -18.03 -5.76
C TRP A 22 -5.86 -19.44 -6.01
N ALA A 23 -5.93 -20.24 -4.94
CA ALA A 23 -6.45 -21.61 -5.02
C ALA A 23 -7.96 -21.67 -5.29
N ALA A 24 -8.73 -20.68 -4.86
CA ALA A 24 -10.18 -20.67 -4.89
C ALA A 24 -10.79 -20.01 -6.13
N LEU A 25 -10.09 -19.02 -6.73
CA LEU A 25 -10.60 -18.23 -7.84
C LEU A 25 -10.60 -19.01 -9.17
N PRO A 26 -11.53 -18.72 -10.11
CA PRO A 26 -11.49 -19.29 -11.45
C PRO A 26 -10.26 -18.81 -12.23
N ALA A 27 -9.79 -19.61 -13.20
CA ALA A 27 -8.55 -19.32 -13.96
C ALA A 27 -8.59 -17.98 -14.73
N ARG A 28 -9.80 -17.46 -15.03
CA ARG A 28 -9.98 -16.16 -15.70
C ARG A 28 -9.96 -14.96 -14.75
N ALA A 29 -9.93 -15.20 -13.43
CA ALA A 29 -9.98 -14.12 -12.46
C ALA A 29 -8.69 -13.28 -12.49
N LEU A 30 -8.85 -12.00 -12.17
CA LEU A 30 -7.79 -11.03 -12.01
C LEU A 30 -7.67 -10.66 -10.54
N VAL A 31 -6.45 -10.69 -10.00
CA VAL A 31 -6.16 -10.30 -8.63
C VAL A 31 -5.31 -9.04 -8.61
N THR A 32 -5.63 -8.14 -7.71
CA THR A 32 -4.83 -6.95 -7.39
C THR A 32 -4.84 -6.70 -5.88
N ASP A 33 -3.97 -5.82 -5.40
CA ASP A 33 -3.89 -5.46 -3.98
C ASP A 33 -3.79 -3.95 -3.78
N VAL A 34 -3.83 -3.51 -2.51
CA VAL A 34 -3.64 -2.10 -2.11
C VAL A 34 -2.47 -1.93 -1.12
N GLY A 35 -1.63 -2.91 -0.97
CA GLY A 35 -0.53 -2.89 -0.01
C GLY A 35 0.48 -1.78 -0.26
N SER A 36 1.17 -1.36 0.81
CA SER A 36 2.16 -0.26 0.75
C SER A 36 3.51 -0.69 0.19
N THR A 37 3.78 -2.00 0.07
CA THR A 37 5.01 -2.60 -0.45
C THR A 37 4.68 -3.58 -1.57
N LYS A 38 5.57 -3.73 -2.57
CA LYS A 38 5.23 -4.49 -3.79
C LYS A 38 6.14 -5.66 -4.11
N ARG A 39 7.43 -5.59 -3.76
CA ARG A 39 8.39 -6.62 -4.21
C ARG A 39 7.98 -8.03 -3.79
N ARG A 40 7.63 -8.21 -2.52
CA ARG A 40 7.31 -9.53 -1.97
C ARG A 40 6.01 -10.09 -2.52
N ILE A 41 4.93 -9.30 -2.50
CA ILE A 41 3.64 -9.77 -2.98
C ILE A 41 3.64 -10.10 -4.47
N VAL A 42 4.36 -9.31 -5.31
CA VAL A 42 4.52 -9.59 -6.74
C VAL A 42 5.31 -10.87 -6.96
N ALA A 43 6.43 -11.07 -6.24
CA ALA A 43 7.22 -12.30 -6.33
C ALA A 43 6.41 -13.54 -5.90
N THR A 44 5.60 -13.42 -4.86
CA THR A 44 4.69 -14.48 -4.40
C THR A 44 3.66 -14.81 -5.48
N ALA A 45 3.04 -13.80 -6.11
CA ALA A 45 2.09 -14.00 -7.21
C ALA A 45 2.73 -14.71 -8.40
N GLU A 46 3.94 -14.32 -8.79
CA GLU A 46 4.68 -14.99 -9.88
C GLU A 46 5.02 -16.44 -9.56
N GLY A 47 5.35 -16.73 -8.31
CA GLY A 47 5.57 -18.11 -7.85
C GLY A 47 4.30 -18.97 -7.95
N LEU A 48 3.17 -18.43 -7.55
CA LEU A 48 1.87 -19.10 -7.66
C LEU A 48 1.43 -19.30 -9.10
N ALA A 49 1.68 -18.32 -9.97
CA ALA A 49 1.35 -18.37 -11.39
C ALA A 49 2.10 -19.48 -12.16
N ALA A 50 3.26 -19.90 -11.68
CA ALA A 50 4.01 -21.02 -12.26
C ALA A 50 3.25 -22.36 -12.18
N GLY A 51 2.44 -22.55 -11.15
CA GLY A 51 1.63 -23.75 -10.98
C GLY A 51 0.20 -23.61 -11.51
N ARG A 52 -0.34 -22.40 -11.50
CA ARG A 52 -1.70 -22.11 -11.94
C ARG A 52 -1.79 -20.68 -12.48
N PRO A 53 -1.88 -20.51 -13.80
CA PRO A 53 -1.88 -19.18 -14.41
C PRO A 53 -3.13 -18.39 -14.04
N LEU A 54 -2.97 -17.41 -13.16
CA LEU A 54 -3.91 -16.36 -12.85
C LEU A 54 -3.20 -15.02 -13.09
N ALA A 55 -3.96 -14.00 -13.47
CA ALA A 55 -3.40 -12.68 -13.61
C ALA A 55 -3.33 -11.97 -12.25
N PHE A 56 -2.16 -11.41 -11.92
CA PHE A 56 -1.96 -10.51 -10.79
C PHE A 56 -1.33 -9.20 -11.24
N VAL A 57 -1.85 -8.09 -10.74
CA VAL A 57 -1.27 -6.77 -10.93
C VAL A 57 -1.13 -6.12 -9.55
N GLY A 58 0.09 -5.92 -9.08
CA GLY A 58 0.30 -5.21 -7.83
C GLY A 58 -0.20 -3.77 -7.93
N GLY A 59 -0.89 -3.31 -6.90
CA GLY A 59 -1.43 -1.97 -6.81
C GLY A 59 -1.08 -1.31 -5.47
N HIS A 60 -0.86 0.00 -5.49
CA HIS A 60 -0.68 0.80 -4.29
C HIS A 60 -1.33 2.18 -4.48
N PRO A 61 -2.55 2.40 -3.99
CA PRO A 61 -3.12 3.73 -3.95
C PRO A 61 -2.41 4.56 -2.87
N MET A 62 -1.81 5.68 -3.27
CA MET A 62 -1.19 6.67 -2.37
C MET A 62 -2.30 7.53 -1.74
N ALA A 63 -3.17 6.88 -0.98
CA ALA A 63 -4.34 7.46 -0.34
C ALA A 63 -4.48 6.90 1.09
N GLY A 64 -5.13 7.66 1.95
CA GLY A 64 -5.32 7.31 3.35
C GLY A 64 -4.98 8.46 4.27
N SER A 65 -5.14 8.23 5.55
CA SER A 65 -4.79 9.18 6.60
C SER A 65 -4.12 8.42 7.76
N GLU A 66 -3.72 9.16 8.78
CA GLU A 66 -3.27 8.60 10.05
C GLU A 66 -4.36 7.84 10.82
N ARG A 67 -5.62 7.97 10.40
CA ARG A 67 -6.77 7.29 11.00
C ARG A 67 -7.05 5.97 10.29
N ALA A 68 -7.61 5.01 11.00
CA ALA A 68 -7.94 3.69 10.50
C ALA A 68 -9.37 3.26 10.89
N GLY A 69 -9.90 2.28 10.18
CA GLY A 69 -11.19 1.68 10.45
C GLY A 69 -12.31 2.11 9.53
N PHE A 70 -13.42 1.40 9.60
CA PHE A 70 -14.57 1.59 8.70
C PHE A 70 -15.22 2.99 8.84
N ALA A 71 -15.14 3.60 10.02
CA ALA A 71 -15.68 4.95 10.24
C ALA A 71 -14.98 6.04 9.41
N GLU A 72 -13.77 5.77 8.93
CA GLU A 72 -12.99 6.69 8.08
C GLU A 72 -13.19 6.41 6.57
N ALA A 73 -14.09 5.48 6.22
CA ALA A 73 -14.39 5.18 4.83
C ALA A 73 -15.07 6.37 4.15
N ARG A 74 -14.60 6.74 2.95
CA ARG A 74 -15.11 7.86 2.16
C ARG A 74 -15.27 7.45 0.71
N ALA A 75 -16.33 7.90 0.07
CA ALA A 75 -16.57 7.61 -1.34
C ALA A 75 -15.53 8.28 -2.28
N ASP A 76 -15.00 9.43 -1.87
CA ASP A 76 -14.03 10.25 -2.61
C ASP A 76 -12.56 9.94 -2.24
N LEU A 77 -12.28 8.85 -1.50
CA LEU A 77 -10.94 8.53 -0.96
C LEU A 77 -9.85 8.49 -2.04
N PHE A 78 -10.19 8.04 -3.23
CA PHE A 78 -9.25 7.88 -4.34
C PHE A 78 -9.30 9.00 -5.37
N GLU A 79 -10.20 9.97 -5.24
CA GLU A 79 -10.29 11.09 -6.20
C GLU A 79 -8.98 11.89 -6.26
N GLY A 80 -8.37 11.92 -7.44
CA GLY A 80 -7.08 12.57 -7.68
C GLY A 80 -5.87 11.90 -7.02
N ALA A 81 -6.05 10.81 -6.27
CA ALA A 81 -4.97 10.07 -5.65
C ALA A 81 -4.09 9.39 -6.71
N THR A 82 -2.78 9.40 -6.49
CA THR A 82 -1.86 8.60 -7.30
C THR A 82 -2.03 7.12 -6.95
N VAL A 83 -2.25 6.28 -7.95
CA VAL A 83 -2.27 4.82 -7.80
C VAL A 83 -1.11 4.24 -8.59
N ILE A 84 -0.19 3.56 -7.91
CA ILE A 84 0.96 2.95 -8.54
C ILE A 84 0.64 1.50 -8.85
N LEU A 85 0.67 1.12 -10.13
CA LEU A 85 0.62 -0.28 -10.56
C LEU A 85 2.02 -0.81 -10.79
N THR A 86 2.24 -2.06 -10.40
CA THR A 86 3.56 -2.69 -10.50
C THR A 86 3.53 -3.98 -11.32
N PRO A 87 3.26 -3.88 -12.64
CA PRO A 87 3.38 -5.03 -13.53
C PRO A 87 4.84 -5.43 -13.70
N THR A 88 5.05 -6.68 -14.07
CA THR A 88 6.33 -7.22 -14.55
C THR A 88 6.21 -7.65 -16.01
N GLU A 89 7.30 -8.12 -16.61
CA GLU A 89 7.28 -8.69 -17.96
C GLU A 89 6.34 -9.93 -18.08
N ARG A 90 6.02 -10.56 -16.94
CA ARG A 90 5.12 -11.72 -16.86
C ARG A 90 3.66 -11.33 -16.71
N THR A 91 3.37 -10.07 -16.46
CA THR A 91 2.00 -9.59 -16.25
C THR A 91 1.29 -9.41 -17.59
N PRO A 92 0.13 -10.04 -17.81
CA PRO A 92 -0.62 -9.87 -19.07
C PRO A 92 -1.05 -8.40 -19.26
N PRO A 93 -0.83 -7.81 -20.46
CA PRO A 93 -1.15 -6.39 -20.70
C PRO A 93 -2.64 -6.05 -20.53
N ASP A 94 -3.53 -7.00 -20.84
CA ASP A 94 -4.98 -6.83 -20.63
C ASP A 94 -5.34 -6.76 -19.12
N ALA A 95 -4.64 -7.51 -18.29
CA ALA A 95 -4.78 -7.44 -16.84
C ALA A 95 -4.40 -6.05 -16.31
N VAL A 96 -3.30 -5.48 -16.78
CA VAL A 96 -2.87 -4.12 -16.43
C VAL A 96 -3.93 -3.10 -16.86
N THR A 97 -4.47 -3.24 -18.06
CA THR A 97 -5.52 -2.37 -18.58
C THR A 97 -6.79 -2.42 -17.72
N ARG A 98 -7.22 -3.61 -17.32
CA ARG A 98 -8.41 -3.80 -16.48
C ARG A 98 -8.24 -3.18 -15.10
N VAL A 99 -7.08 -3.39 -14.43
CA VAL A 99 -6.79 -2.80 -13.11
C VAL A 99 -6.66 -1.28 -13.21
N ARG A 100 -6.04 -0.76 -14.27
CA ARG A 100 -6.00 0.68 -14.56
C ARG A 100 -7.40 1.26 -14.65
N SER A 101 -8.26 0.68 -15.50
CA SER A 101 -9.64 1.16 -15.68
C SER A 101 -10.44 1.13 -14.38
N PHE A 102 -10.22 0.11 -13.54
CA PHE A 102 -10.84 0.05 -12.21
C PHE A 102 -10.45 1.26 -11.34
N TRP A 103 -9.16 1.59 -11.25
CA TRP A 103 -8.69 2.72 -10.45
C TRP A 103 -9.08 4.08 -11.00
N GLU A 104 -9.07 4.23 -12.33
CA GLU A 104 -9.52 5.44 -13.01
C GLU A 104 -11.03 5.67 -12.81
N ALA A 105 -11.83 4.61 -12.78
CA ALA A 105 -13.26 4.69 -12.53
C ALA A 105 -13.63 5.19 -11.13
N VAL A 106 -12.73 5.02 -10.14
CA VAL A 106 -12.89 5.56 -8.79
C VAL A 106 -12.11 6.87 -8.58
N GLY A 107 -11.68 7.52 -9.67
CA GLY A 107 -11.04 8.85 -9.64
C GLY A 107 -9.52 8.84 -9.44
N GLY A 108 -8.87 7.67 -9.37
CA GLY A 108 -7.42 7.55 -9.22
C GLY A 108 -6.65 7.93 -10.48
N ARG A 109 -5.44 8.48 -10.29
CA ARG A 109 -4.48 8.75 -11.36
C ARG A 109 -3.43 7.65 -11.38
N VAL A 110 -3.49 6.78 -12.40
CA VAL A 110 -2.63 5.62 -12.47
C VAL A 110 -1.25 5.95 -13.06
N THR A 111 -0.20 5.56 -12.34
CA THR A 111 1.18 5.50 -12.82
C THR A 111 1.70 4.07 -12.75
N VAL A 112 2.78 3.76 -13.47
CA VAL A 112 3.36 2.42 -13.51
C VAL A 112 4.84 2.49 -13.16
N LEU A 113 5.25 1.63 -12.24
CA LEU A 113 6.66 1.40 -11.87
C LEU A 113 6.91 -0.10 -11.83
N ASP A 114 8.14 -0.54 -11.96
CA ASP A 114 8.49 -1.91 -11.55
C ASP A 114 8.47 -2.04 -10.02
N PRO A 115 8.27 -3.26 -9.46
CA PRO A 115 8.11 -3.46 -8.02
C PRO A 115 9.31 -2.97 -7.19
N THR A 116 10.53 -3.06 -7.72
CA THR A 116 11.76 -2.65 -7.02
C THR A 116 11.87 -1.12 -6.98
N THR A 117 11.62 -0.47 -8.10
CA THR A 117 11.59 1.00 -8.19
C THR A 117 10.47 1.57 -7.33
N HIS A 118 9.29 0.93 -7.30
CA HIS A 118 8.19 1.30 -6.40
C HIS A 118 8.67 1.32 -4.94
N ASP A 119 9.20 0.20 -4.43
CA ASP A 119 9.57 0.08 -3.02
C ASP A 119 10.70 1.06 -2.65
N ARG A 120 11.65 1.31 -3.55
CA ARG A 120 12.68 2.34 -3.35
C ARG A 120 12.10 3.75 -3.31
N ALA A 121 11.16 4.06 -4.22
CA ALA A 121 10.53 5.37 -4.26
C ALA A 121 9.74 5.64 -2.99
N VAL A 122 8.85 4.71 -2.58
CA VAL A 122 8.04 4.90 -1.37
C VAL A 122 8.88 4.87 -0.10
N ALA A 123 10.00 4.13 -0.07
CA ALA A 123 10.95 4.21 1.03
C ALA A 123 11.47 5.63 1.21
N ALA A 124 11.81 6.32 0.12
CA ALA A 124 12.37 7.66 0.17
C ALA A 124 11.32 8.76 0.48
N VAL A 125 10.12 8.67 -0.13
CA VAL A 125 9.14 9.78 -0.07
C VAL A 125 8.00 9.55 0.93
N SER A 126 7.89 8.36 1.50
CA SER A 126 6.84 7.99 2.46
C SER A 126 7.43 7.39 3.74
N HIS A 127 8.19 6.29 3.63
CA HIS A 127 8.64 5.55 4.82
C HIS A 127 9.70 6.31 5.62
N LEU A 128 10.69 6.89 4.96
CA LEU A 128 11.73 7.69 5.62
C LEU A 128 11.14 8.93 6.33
N PRO A 129 10.26 9.74 5.70
CA PRO A 129 9.59 10.83 6.40
C PRO A 129 8.81 10.38 7.64
N HIS A 130 8.15 9.22 7.58
CA HIS A 130 7.41 8.67 8.72
C HIS A 130 8.36 8.29 9.86
N LEU A 131 9.43 7.55 9.56
CA LEU A 131 10.45 7.18 10.53
C LEU A 131 11.08 8.41 11.20
N VAL A 132 11.33 9.48 10.43
CA VAL A 132 11.86 10.75 10.97
C VAL A 132 10.84 11.41 11.91
N ALA A 133 9.56 11.40 11.56
CA ALA A 133 8.50 11.94 12.42
C ALA A 133 8.38 11.18 13.73
N ASP A 134 8.41 9.84 13.68
CA ASP A 134 8.39 8.96 14.86
C ASP A 134 9.61 9.23 15.76
N ALA A 135 10.81 9.27 15.16
CA ALA A 135 12.04 9.52 15.90
C ALA A 135 12.08 10.91 16.56
N LEU A 136 11.56 11.92 15.85
CA LEU A 136 11.46 13.28 16.39
C LEU A 136 10.49 13.33 17.59
N MET A 137 9.34 12.68 17.47
CA MET A 137 8.37 12.61 18.56
C MET A 137 8.94 11.87 19.78
N ASP A 138 9.55 10.69 19.57
CA ASP A 138 10.17 9.91 20.64
C ASP A 138 11.29 10.71 21.35
N ALA A 139 12.13 11.42 20.58
CA ALA A 139 13.20 12.24 21.13
C ALA A 139 12.67 13.34 22.08
N VAL A 140 11.62 14.06 21.66
CA VAL A 140 11.03 15.13 22.50
C VAL A 140 10.35 14.56 23.75
N LEU A 141 9.63 13.45 23.61
CA LEU A 141 8.96 12.78 24.75
C LEU A 141 9.98 12.24 25.77
N ARG A 142 11.16 11.81 25.35
CA ARG A 142 12.24 11.37 26.24
C ARG A 142 12.95 12.53 26.95
N MET A 143 12.94 13.73 26.37
CA MET A 143 13.47 14.93 27.04
C MET A 143 12.55 15.38 28.16
N ASP A 144 11.38 15.88 27.80
CA ASP A 144 10.31 16.27 28.73
C ASP A 144 8.97 16.35 27.98
N PRO A 145 7.97 15.54 28.33
CA PRO A 145 6.65 15.60 27.71
C PRO A 145 5.99 16.99 27.76
N ALA A 146 6.30 17.81 28.78
CA ALA A 146 5.79 19.16 28.91
C ALA A 146 6.24 20.10 27.78
N PHE A 147 7.30 19.75 27.02
CA PHE A 147 7.71 20.53 25.85
C PHE A 147 6.63 20.54 24.74
N LEU A 148 5.73 19.56 24.73
CA LEU A 148 4.60 19.55 23.79
C LEU A 148 3.58 20.67 24.05
N ASP A 149 3.51 21.22 25.26
CA ASP A 149 2.59 22.32 25.61
C ASP A 149 2.95 23.61 24.85
N VAL A 150 4.23 23.77 24.50
CA VAL A 150 4.72 24.91 23.72
C VAL A 150 4.95 24.58 22.24
N ALA A 151 4.56 23.37 21.81
CA ALA A 151 4.73 22.96 20.43
C ALA A 151 3.91 23.83 19.48
N ALA A 152 4.58 24.52 18.57
CA ALA A 152 3.98 25.34 17.56
C ALA A 152 3.67 24.55 16.26
N ARG A 153 3.10 25.24 15.26
CA ARG A 153 2.64 24.63 14.02
C ARG A 153 3.73 23.81 13.31
N GLY A 154 4.96 24.31 13.24
CA GLY A 154 6.06 23.61 12.56
C GLY A 154 6.31 22.22 13.12
N PHE A 155 6.35 22.07 14.44
CA PHE A 155 6.52 20.77 15.09
C PHE A 155 5.32 19.85 14.79
N ARG A 156 4.09 20.36 14.95
CA ARG A 156 2.85 19.59 14.72
C ARG A 156 2.73 19.10 13.27
N ASP A 157 3.02 19.96 12.30
CA ASP A 157 2.98 19.59 10.87
C ASP A 157 4.02 18.50 10.56
N THR A 158 5.23 18.60 11.14
CA THR A 158 6.31 17.63 10.91
C THR A 158 6.02 16.26 11.57
N THR A 159 5.38 16.26 12.75
CA THR A 159 5.13 15.03 13.52
C THR A 159 3.73 14.46 13.34
N ARG A 160 2.86 15.12 12.57
CA ARG A 160 1.45 14.70 12.39
C ARG A 160 1.31 13.23 12.00
N ILE A 161 2.15 12.76 11.10
CA ILE A 161 2.10 11.38 10.59
C ILE A 161 2.51 10.33 11.63
N ALA A 162 3.25 10.70 12.67
CA ALA A 162 3.59 9.82 13.79
C ALA A 162 2.37 9.40 14.64
N ALA A 163 1.19 9.98 14.39
CA ALA A 163 -0.07 9.55 15.01
C ALA A 163 -0.70 8.31 14.35
N ALA A 164 -0.13 7.80 13.26
CA ALA A 164 -0.62 6.60 12.58
C ALA A 164 -0.36 5.33 13.40
N SER A 165 -1.08 4.22 13.04
CA SER A 165 -0.94 2.94 13.75
C SER A 165 0.50 2.40 13.72
N PRO A 166 1.14 2.21 14.87
CA PRO A 166 2.48 1.64 14.95
C PRO A 166 2.55 0.22 14.37
N GLU A 167 1.47 -0.56 14.48
CA GLU A 167 1.41 -1.93 13.97
C GLU A 167 1.53 -1.94 12.46
N ILE A 168 0.77 -1.09 11.76
CA ILE A 168 0.80 -0.97 10.29
C ILE A 168 2.19 -0.53 9.83
N TRP A 169 2.76 0.49 10.46
CA TRP A 169 4.06 1.02 10.07
C TRP A 169 5.22 0.07 10.38
N ARG A 170 5.13 -0.66 11.50
CA ARG A 170 6.08 -1.73 11.77
C ARG A 170 6.10 -2.79 10.67
N GLU A 171 4.93 -3.22 10.17
CA GLU A 171 4.84 -4.16 9.06
C GLU A 171 5.48 -3.58 7.79
N ILE A 172 5.18 -2.33 7.45
CA ILE A 172 5.73 -1.64 6.27
C ILE A 172 7.26 -1.55 6.35
N PHE A 173 7.81 -1.12 7.50
CA PHE A 173 9.26 -0.98 7.69
C PHE A 173 9.99 -2.33 7.61
N LEU A 174 9.38 -3.39 8.12
CA LEU A 174 9.98 -4.73 8.08
C LEU A 174 9.90 -5.36 6.68
N ASP A 175 8.88 -5.02 5.90
CA ASP A 175 8.69 -5.57 4.56
C ASP A 175 9.51 -4.82 3.50
N ASN A 176 9.77 -3.55 3.73
CA ASN A 176 10.59 -2.69 2.85
C ASN A 176 11.85 -2.21 3.57
#